data_5c79c1c70dee9192e15778b75a3eb317
#
_entry.id   5c79c1c70dee9192e15778b75a3eb317
#
_cell.length_a   1.000
_cell.length_b   1.000
_cell.length_c   1.000
_cell.angle_alpha   90.00
_cell.angle_beta   90.00
_cell.angle_gamma   90.00
#
_symmetry.space_group_name_H-M   'P 1'
#
loop_
_entity.id
_entity.type
_entity.pdbx_description
1 polymer ?
#
loop_
_entity_poly.entity_id
_entity_poly.type
_entity_poly.pdbx_seq_one_letter_code
_entity_poly.pdbx_strand_id
1 'polypeptide(L)'
;MYYAIDVSKWQGAVNWASVKAAGIRHAMLRAGYGNSAVDPQFKRNAAQCTALGVDWGCYWYSYAASPAQARQEARCCLQVIQGLKPTMPVAYDIEYEPCILALDNATRTAMVQAFLGEIEAAGYYGILYASKDFIQNKLNWRELTAYDVWCAQYGSACTCPLPYGIWQYSSSNPLGIPGYGTSLDCNRVYKDYPQIIQDAGLNGWIASRPDKPADTEDNSAPDASTKYQLVTIGPVSTGDAMTLMRLCEQLHLTNQGLYRSAWADKPAGTQTLTIGPVSSGDAWRIMRQCLALELTDHGLYRSQYVE
;
A
#
# COMPACT_ATOMS: atom_id res chain seq x y z
N MET A 1 12.05 11.83 4.05
CA MET A 1 12.60 10.52 4.48
C MET A 1 12.50 10.43 5.99
N TYR A 2 11.99 9.32 6.50
CA TYR A 2 11.79 9.07 7.93
C TYR A 2 12.48 7.76 8.32
N TYR A 3 12.78 7.59 9.61
CA TYR A 3 13.24 6.32 10.15
C TYR A 3 12.08 5.54 10.75
N ALA A 4 12.11 4.21 10.57
CA ALA A 4 11.17 3.27 11.15
C ALA A 4 11.91 2.05 11.71
N ILE A 5 11.24 1.32 12.58
CA ILE A 5 11.65 -0.01 13.01
C ILE A 5 10.58 -1.02 12.62
N ASP A 6 10.97 -2.27 12.47
CA ASP A 6 9.99 -3.34 12.43
C ASP A 6 10.22 -4.34 13.56
N VAL A 7 9.10 -4.85 14.10
CA VAL A 7 9.12 -5.64 15.33
C VAL A 7 8.08 -6.76 15.30
N SER A 8 8.37 -7.79 16.07
CA SER A 8 7.50 -8.93 16.27
C SER A 8 7.59 -9.42 17.72
N LYS A 9 7.10 -10.60 18.01
CA LYS A 9 7.28 -11.26 19.31
C LYS A 9 8.75 -11.38 19.76
N TRP A 10 9.68 -11.38 18.81
CA TRP A 10 11.10 -11.57 19.09
C TRP A 10 11.74 -10.39 19.82
N GLN A 11 11.20 -9.19 19.67
CA GLN A 11 11.61 -8.00 20.42
C GLN A 11 10.95 -7.90 21.80
N GLY A 12 10.07 -8.88 22.14
CA GLY A 12 9.37 -8.88 23.42
C GLY A 12 8.43 -7.69 23.60
N ALA A 13 8.33 -7.22 24.83
CA ALA A 13 7.49 -6.07 25.17
C ALA A 13 8.23 -4.76 24.84
N VAL A 14 8.04 -4.24 23.63
CA VAL A 14 8.67 -2.99 23.16
C VAL A 14 8.31 -1.81 24.06
N ASN A 15 9.31 -1.03 24.47
CA ASN A 15 9.10 0.26 25.13
C ASN A 15 8.93 1.38 24.09
N TRP A 16 7.69 1.57 23.66
CA TRP A 16 7.36 2.54 22.62
C TRP A 16 7.63 4.00 23.03
N ALA A 17 7.60 4.32 24.31
CA ALA A 17 7.97 5.65 24.78
C ALA A 17 9.48 5.92 24.52
N SER A 18 10.35 4.94 24.79
CA SER A 18 11.77 5.04 24.48
C SER A 18 12.05 5.08 22.98
N VAL A 19 11.31 4.28 22.19
CA VAL A 19 11.39 4.29 20.72
C VAL A 19 11.04 5.67 20.18
N LYS A 20 9.92 6.26 20.63
CA LYS A 20 9.52 7.62 20.25
C LYS A 20 10.53 8.68 20.70
N ALA A 21 11.05 8.58 21.91
CA ALA A 21 12.07 9.48 22.42
C ALA A 21 13.39 9.44 21.63
N ALA A 22 13.72 8.28 21.03
CA ALA A 22 14.81 8.12 20.08
C ALA A 22 14.53 8.73 18.68
N GLY A 23 13.39 9.39 18.49
CA GLY A 23 13.04 10.06 17.24
C GLY A 23 12.33 9.18 16.21
N ILE A 24 12.02 7.94 16.55
CA ILE A 24 11.29 7.02 15.65
C ILE A 24 9.79 7.35 15.68
N ARG A 25 9.23 7.58 14.52
CA ARG A 25 7.82 7.94 14.35
C ARG A 25 7.03 6.93 13.54
N HIS A 26 7.67 5.93 12.94
CA HIS A 26 7.05 4.93 12.08
C HIS A 26 7.46 3.52 12.51
N ALA A 27 6.54 2.57 12.40
CA ALA A 27 6.80 1.17 12.74
C ALA A 27 6.04 0.21 11.83
N MET A 28 6.63 -0.96 11.55
CA MET A 28 5.95 -2.09 10.94
C MET A 28 5.84 -3.23 11.98
N LEU A 29 4.62 -3.66 12.26
CA LEU A 29 4.32 -4.59 13.34
C LEU A 29 3.91 -5.95 12.75
N ARG A 30 4.53 -7.05 13.16
CA ARG A 30 4.04 -8.35 12.71
C ARG A 30 2.64 -8.60 13.27
N ALA A 31 1.64 -8.67 12.38
CA ALA A 31 0.28 -9.01 12.76
C ALA A 31 0.14 -10.51 13.02
N GLY A 32 0.82 -11.32 12.23
CA GLY A 32 0.80 -12.76 12.36
C GLY A 32 1.64 -13.46 11.29
N TYR A 33 1.46 -14.75 11.18
CA TYR A 33 2.19 -15.59 10.24
C TYR A 33 1.42 -16.87 9.89
N GLY A 34 1.66 -17.38 8.69
CA GLY A 34 1.05 -18.63 8.22
C GLY A 34 -0.47 -18.60 8.25
N ASN A 35 -1.07 -19.76 8.39
CA ASN A 35 -2.50 -19.97 8.19
C ASN A 35 -3.41 -19.45 9.34
N SER A 36 -2.93 -18.84 10.41
CA SER A 36 -3.78 -18.22 11.44
C SER A 36 -3.04 -17.75 12.69
N ALA A 37 -1.73 -17.90 12.75
CA ALA A 37 -1.00 -17.58 13.96
C ALA A 37 -0.90 -16.06 14.13
N VAL A 38 -1.50 -15.53 15.17
CA VAL A 38 -1.42 -14.11 15.53
C VAL A 38 -0.13 -13.87 16.32
N ASP A 39 0.60 -12.79 16.02
CA ASP A 39 1.75 -12.41 16.83
C ASP A 39 1.28 -11.95 18.23
N PRO A 40 1.80 -12.55 19.31
CA PRO A 40 1.31 -12.28 20.67
C PRO A 40 1.58 -10.83 21.13
N GLN A 41 2.50 -10.09 20.49
CA GLN A 41 2.78 -8.69 20.79
C GLN A 41 2.01 -7.70 19.92
N PHE A 42 1.35 -8.16 18.86
CA PHE A 42 0.73 -7.28 17.86
C PHE A 42 -0.27 -6.30 18.49
N LYS A 43 -1.29 -6.81 19.18
CA LYS A 43 -2.34 -5.96 19.75
C LYS A 43 -1.80 -4.92 20.72
N ARG A 44 -0.84 -5.33 21.57
CA ARG A 44 -0.17 -4.43 22.50
C ARG A 44 0.62 -3.36 21.77
N ASN A 45 1.42 -3.75 20.79
CA ASN A 45 2.25 -2.83 20.01
C ASN A 45 1.37 -1.83 19.24
N ALA A 46 0.34 -2.29 18.53
CA ALA A 46 -0.59 -1.43 17.80
C ALA A 46 -1.28 -0.40 18.72
N ALA A 47 -1.78 -0.85 19.88
CA ALA A 47 -2.43 0.04 20.84
C ALA A 47 -1.46 1.09 21.40
N GLN A 48 -0.23 0.73 21.72
CA GLN A 48 0.77 1.65 22.24
C GLN A 48 1.29 2.63 21.18
N CYS A 49 1.52 2.17 19.96
CA CYS A 49 1.86 3.05 18.84
C CYS A 49 0.76 4.10 18.63
N THR A 50 -0.50 3.69 18.58
CA THR A 50 -1.65 4.60 18.43
C THR A 50 -1.72 5.61 19.58
N ALA A 51 -1.61 5.14 20.83
CA ALA A 51 -1.68 6.02 22.01
C ALA A 51 -0.55 7.06 22.06
N LEU A 52 0.62 6.71 21.55
CA LEU A 52 1.78 7.58 21.53
C LEU A 52 1.92 8.40 20.24
N GLY A 53 1.05 8.23 19.26
CA GLY A 53 1.15 8.90 17.96
C GLY A 53 2.39 8.44 17.18
N VAL A 54 2.72 7.16 17.26
CA VAL A 54 3.67 6.50 16.35
C VAL A 54 2.86 5.91 15.21
N ASP A 55 3.15 6.31 13.99
CA ASP A 55 2.53 5.79 12.79
C ASP A 55 2.92 4.33 12.61
N TRP A 56 1.94 3.47 12.40
CA TRP A 56 2.22 2.05 12.29
C TRP A 56 1.45 1.39 11.16
N GLY A 57 2.09 0.41 10.56
CA GLY A 57 1.53 -0.57 9.65
C GLY A 57 1.77 -1.98 10.18
N CYS A 58 1.42 -2.96 9.39
CA CYS A 58 1.67 -4.35 9.80
C CYS A 58 2.16 -5.21 8.64
N TYR A 59 2.66 -6.39 8.99
CA TYR A 59 3.05 -7.39 8.03
C TYR A 59 2.59 -8.79 8.44
N TRP A 60 2.38 -9.63 7.46
CA TRP A 60 2.05 -11.04 7.62
C TRP A 60 3.15 -11.90 7.03
N TYR A 61 3.83 -12.66 7.88
CA TYR A 61 4.91 -13.56 7.47
C TYR A 61 4.34 -14.82 6.85
N SER A 62 4.70 -15.10 5.60
CA SER A 62 4.09 -16.18 4.82
C SER A 62 4.74 -17.54 5.04
N TYR A 63 3.90 -18.56 5.15
CA TYR A 63 4.22 -19.96 4.98
C TYR A 63 3.36 -20.60 3.87
N ALA A 64 2.72 -19.80 3.05
CA ALA A 64 1.89 -20.30 1.97
C ALA A 64 2.70 -21.06 0.92
N ALA A 65 2.13 -22.12 0.39
CA ALA A 65 2.68 -22.93 -0.70
C ALA A 65 1.80 -22.89 -1.95
N SER A 66 0.88 -21.93 -2.04
CA SER A 66 0.05 -21.70 -3.21
C SER A 66 -0.65 -20.34 -3.13
N PRO A 67 -1.12 -19.78 -4.27
CA PRO A 67 -1.92 -18.55 -4.28
C PRO A 67 -3.21 -18.64 -3.43
N ALA A 68 -3.83 -19.80 -3.35
CA ALA A 68 -5.02 -19.99 -2.51
C ALA A 68 -4.70 -19.88 -1.02
N GLN A 69 -3.55 -20.43 -0.58
CA GLN A 69 -3.08 -20.29 0.79
C GLN A 69 -2.65 -18.85 1.10
N ALA A 70 -1.98 -18.16 0.18
CA ALA A 70 -1.64 -16.75 0.33
C ALA A 70 -2.91 -15.87 0.48
N ARG A 71 -3.97 -16.16 -0.26
CA ARG A 71 -5.29 -15.54 -0.07
C ARG A 71 -5.86 -15.81 1.33
N GLN A 72 -5.71 -17.02 1.83
CA GLN A 72 -6.16 -17.35 3.18
C GLN A 72 -5.36 -16.60 4.25
N GLU A 73 -4.04 -16.48 4.08
CA GLU A 73 -3.19 -15.66 4.96
C GLU A 73 -3.62 -14.18 4.96
N ALA A 74 -3.97 -13.63 3.79
CA ALA A 74 -4.49 -12.27 3.70
C ALA A 74 -5.79 -12.10 4.50
N ARG A 75 -6.72 -13.05 4.40
CA ARG A 75 -7.97 -13.03 5.17
C ARG A 75 -7.72 -13.12 6.68
N CYS A 76 -6.75 -13.94 7.10
CA CYS A 76 -6.33 -13.99 8.50
C CYS A 76 -5.74 -12.65 8.97
N CYS A 77 -4.90 -12.03 8.15
CA CYS A 77 -4.37 -10.70 8.42
C CYS A 77 -5.51 -9.68 8.59
N LEU A 78 -6.45 -9.64 7.66
CA LEU A 78 -7.62 -8.74 7.69
C LEU A 78 -8.47 -8.94 8.95
N GLN A 79 -8.68 -10.18 9.39
CA GLN A 79 -9.40 -10.46 10.64
C GLN A 79 -8.65 -9.91 11.87
N VAL A 80 -7.32 -10.02 11.89
CA VAL A 80 -6.49 -9.53 13.00
C VAL A 80 -6.49 -8.01 13.10
N ILE A 81 -6.50 -7.32 11.96
CA ILE A 81 -6.47 -5.85 11.91
C ILE A 81 -7.86 -5.21 11.82
N GLN A 82 -8.92 -6.01 11.82
CA GLN A 82 -10.29 -5.51 11.74
C GLN A 82 -10.60 -4.48 12.83
N GLY A 83 -11.14 -3.33 12.43
CA GLY A 83 -11.47 -2.22 13.33
C GLY A 83 -10.26 -1.39 13.78
N LEU A 84 -9.05 -1.77 13.40
CA LEU A 84 -7.86 -0.95 13.58
C LEU A 84 -7.64 -0.04 12.36
N LYS A 85 -6.96 1.08 12.58
CA LYS A 85 -6.69 2.08 11.54
C LYS A 85 -5.19 2.34 11.40
N PRO A 86 -4.44 1.39 10.84
CA PRO A 86 -3.02 1.61 10.60
C PRO A 86 -2.80 2.79 9.65
N THR A 87 -1.84 3.64 9.96
CA THR A 87 -1.44 4.80 9.15
C THR A 87 -0.33 4.45 8.15
N MET A 88 0.25 3.26 8.29
CA MET A 88 1.26 2.71 7.39
C MET A 88 0.68 1.49 6.65
N PRO A 89 1.35 0.97 5.62
CA PRO A 89 0.85 -0.13 4.80
C PRO A 89 0.64 -1.46 5.53
N VAL A 90 -0.08 -2.38 4.87
CA VAL A 90 -0.15 -3.81 5.19
C VAL A 90 0.75 -4.57 4.23
N ALA A 91 1.78 -5.23 4.74
CA ALA A 91 2.79 -5.89 3.93
C ALA A 91 2.58 -7.41 3.84
N TYR A 92 2.75 -7.96 2.65
CA TYR A 92 2.98 -9.38 2.45
C TYR A 92 4.48 -9.65 2.59
N ASP A 93 4.84 -10.42 3.60
CA ASP A 93 6.23 -10.78 3.92
C ASP A 93 6.52 -12.18 3.39
N ILE A 94 7.26 -12.24 2.27
CA ILE A 94 7.61 -13.50 1.59
C ILE A 94 9.12 -13.67 1.55
N GLU A 95 9.59 -14.78 2.15
CA GLU A 95 11.00 -15.04 2.37
C GLU A 95 11.42 -16.47 1.97
N TYR A 96 12.62 -16.89 2.38
CA TYR A 96 13.27 -18.15 2.00
C TYR A 96 12.76 -19.37 2.76
N GLU A 97 11.46 -19.45 3.02
CA GLU A 97 10.87 -20.65 3.63
C GLU A 97 10.95 -21.86 2.69
N PRO A 98 11.25 -23.07 3.18
CA PRO A 98 11.38 -24.25 2.32
C PRO A 98 10.14 -24.52 1.48
N CYS A 99 8.94 -24.33 2.00
CA CYS A 99 7.69 -24.51 1.26
C CYS A 99 7.53 -23.49 0.12
N ILE A 100 8.06 -22.28 0.29
CA ILE A 100 8.05 -21.21 -0.72
C ILE A 100 9.16 -21.49 -1.77
N LEU A 101 10.35 -21.87 -1.33
CA LEU A 101 11.47 -22.17 -2.23
C LEU A 101 11.22 -23.36 -3.15
N ALA A 102 10.38 -24.32 -2.73
CA ALA A 102 9.98 -25.45 -3.54
C ALA A 102 9.11 -25.08 -4.77
N LEU A 103 8.60 -23.85 -4.81
CA LEU A 103 7.73 -23.35 -5.89
C LEU A 103 8.58 -22.71 -7.01
N ASP A 104 7.99 -22.53 -8.19
CA ASP A 104 8.56 -21.72 -9.25
C ASP A 104 8.28 -20.22 -9.07
N ASN A 105 8.96 -19.38 -9.85
CA ASN A 105 8.83 -17.94 -9.78
C ASN A 105 7.40 -17.47 -10.11
N ALA A 106 6.73 -18.11 -11.07
CA ALA A 106 5.37 -17.75 -11.46
C ALA A 106 4.38 -17.98 -10.32
N THR A 107 4.48 -19.13 -9.65
CA THR A 107 3.63 -19.46 -8.49
C THR A 107 3.88 -18.49 -7.33
N ARG A 108 5.15 -18.19 -6.99
CA ARG A 108 5.47 -17.21 -5.95
C ARG A 108 4.94 -15.82 -6.28
N THR A 109 5.05 -15.39 -7.54
CA THR A 109 4.51 -14.11 -8.01
C THR A 109 2.99 -14.08 -7.89
N ALA A 110 2.31 -15.16 -8.30
CA ALA A 110 0.86 -15.28 -8.12
C ALA A 110 0.43 -15.28 -6.64
N MET A 111 1.28 -15.77 -5.72
CA MET A 111 1.02 -15.67 -4.27
C MET A 111 1.07 -14.20 -3.79
N VAL A 112 2.05 -13.43 -4.23
CA VAL A 112 2.13 -11.99 -3.93
C VAL A 112 0.88 -11.27 -4.42
N GLN A 113 0.50 -11.49 -5.68
CA GLN A 113 -0.71 -10.90 -6.27
C GLN A 113 -1.98 -11.33 -5.53
N ALA A 114 -2.06 -12.60 -5.12
CA ALA A 114 -3.22 -13.13 -4.43
C ALA A 114 -3.39 -12.53 -3.03
N PHE A 115 -2.32 -12.38 -2.26
CA PHE A 115 -2.36 -11.75 -0.94
C PHE A 115 -2.69 -10.26 -1.06
N LEU A 116 -1.92 -9.52 -1.85
CA LEU A 116 -2.10 -8.08 -1.98
C LEU A 116 -3.44 -7.71 -2.60
N GLY A 117 -3.95 -8.51 -3.55
CA GLY A 117 -5.28 -8.31 -4.11
C GLY A 117 -6.40 -8.43 -3.07
N GLU A 118 -6.33 -9.36 -2.11
CA GLU A 118 -7.31 -9.45 -1.00
C GLU A 118 -7.20 -8.24 -0.06
N ILE A 119 -5.96 -7.82 0.28
CA ILE A 119 -5.73 -6.64 1.12
C ILE A 119 -6.30 -5.37 0.50
N GLU A 120 -6.05 -5.18 -0.79
CA GLU A 120 -6.55 -4.01 -1.53
C GLU A 120 -8.06 -4.05 -1.76
N ALA A 121 -8.62 -5.21 -2.05
CA ALA A 121 -10.07 -5.39 -2.18
C ALA A 121 -10.80 -5.06 -0.86
N ALA A 122 -10.15 -5.26 0.28
CA ALA A 122 -10.65 -4.88 1.59
C ALA A 122 -10.42 -3.39 1.95
N GLY A 123 -9.87 -2.60 1.04
CA GLY A 123 -9.65 -1.16 1.22
C GLY A 123 -8.39 -0.82 2.01
N TYR A 124 -7.39 -1.70 2.07
CA TYR A 124 -6.12 -1.41 2.71
C TYR A 124 -5.01 -1.14 1.69
N TYR A 125 -4.01 -0.37 2.09
CA TYR A 125 -2.82 -0.11 1.29
C TYR A 125 -1.87 -1.30 1.39
N GLY A 126 -1.81 -2.13 0.34
CA GLY A 126 -0.96 -3.31 0.27
C GLY A 126 0.45 -3.01 -0.25
N ILE A 127 1.49 -3.61 0.34
CA ILE A 127 2.86 -3.57 -0.18
C ILE A 127 3.53 -4.93 -0.11
N LEU A 128 4.52 -5.17 -0.97
CA LEU A 128 5.36 -6.36 -0.92
C LEU A 128 6.57 -6.11 -0.02
N TYR A 129 6.80 -6.97 0.99
CA TYR A 129 8.11 -7.10 1.64
C TYR A 129 8.82 -8.35 1.16
N ALA A 130 10.06 -8.16 0.72
CA ALA A 130 11.01 -9.22 0.45
C ALA A 130 12.44 -8.67 0.39
N SER A 131 13.43 -9.56 0.50
CA SER A 131 14.80 -9.15 0.22
C SER A 131 15.00 -8.80 -1.26
N LYS A 132 15.96 -7.89 -1.55
CA LYS A 132 16.34 -7.56 -2.93
C LYS A 132 16.63 -8.81 -3.75
N ASP A 133 17.37 -9.76 -3.18
CA ASP A 133 17.71 -11.00 -3.87
C ASP A 133 16.48 -11.85 -4.18
N PHE A 134 15.55 -11.95 -3.22
CA PHE A 134 14.29 -12.67 -3.43
C PHE A 134 13.46 -12.03 -4.55
N ILE A 135 13.31 -10.71 -4.53
CA ILE A 135 12.60 -9.96 -5.57
C ILE A 135 13.22 -10.25 -6.94
N GLN A 136 14.54 -10.11 -7.04
CA GLN A 136 15.25 -10.21 -8.32
C GLN A 136 15.29 -11.61 -8.89
N ASN A 137 15.45 -12.64 -8.04
CA ASN A 137 15.79 -14.00 -8.44
C ASN A 137 14.70 -15.04 -8.18
N LYS A 138 13.72 -14.73 -7.32
CA LYS A 138 12.66 -15.66 -6.90
C LYS A 138 11.26 -15.23 -7.31
N LEU A 139 11.10 -14.02 -7.86
CA LEU A 139 9.82 -13.48 -8.37
C LEU A 139 9.97 -13.08 -9.85
N ASN A 140 8.87 -13.11 -10.57
CA ASN A 140 8.72 -12.42 -11.85
C ASN A 140 8.45 -10.93 -11.57
N TRP A 141 9.42 -10.22 -11.01
CA TRP A 141 9.24 -8.89 -10.46
C TRP A 141 8.67 -7.88 -11.45
N ARG A 142 8.85 -8.07 -12.76
CA ARG A 142 8.23 -7.20 -13.80
C ARG A 142 6.70 -7.24 -13.78
N GLU A 143 6.10 -8.31 -13.30
CA GLU A 143 4.66 -8.46 -13.12
C GLU A 143 4.13 -7.81 -11.82
N LEU A 144 5.04 -7.28 -10.98
CA LEU A 144 4.73 -6.68 -9.67
C LEU A 144 4.92 -5.16 -9.63
N THR A 145 5.13 -4.52 -10.78
CA THR A 145 5.39 -3.07 -10.89
C THR A 145 4.23 -2.19 -10.38
N ALA A 146 3.03 -2.75 -10.29
CA ALA A 146 1.86 -2.07 -9.73
C ALA A 146 1.88 -1.97 -8.21
N TYR A 147 2.70 -2.78 -7.52
CA TYR A 147 2.77 -2.79 -6.07
C TYR A 147 3.93 -1.94 -5.56
N ASP A 148 3.69 -1.28 -4.44
CA ASP A 148 4.77 -0.65 -3.69
C ASP A 148 5.59 -1.70 -2.93
N VAL A 149 6.84 -1.38 -2.64
CA VAL A 149 7.78 -2.35 -2.09
C VAL A 149 8.42 -1.84 -0.80
N TRP A 150 8.52 -2.73 0.15
CA TRP A 150 9.41 -2.64 1.30
C TRP A 150 10.56 -3.63 1.06
N CYS A 151 11.68 -3.11 0.59
CA CYS A 151 12.83 -3.92 0.18
C CYS A 151 13.81 -4.10 1.33
N ALA A 152 14.20 -5.34 1.62
CA ALA A 152 15.31 -5.63 2.52
C ALA A 152 16.61 -5.78 1.73
N GLN A 153 17.57 -4.92 2.05
CA GLN A 153 18.94 -5.01 1.54
C GLN A 153 19.85 -4.29 2.53
N TYR A 154 20.63 -5.05 3.28
CA TYR A 154 21.52 -4.47 4.30
C TYR A 154 22.73 -3.82 3.64
N GLY A 155 23.01 -2.58 4.02
CA GLY A 155 24.13 -1.82 3.49
C GLY A 155 23.87 -0.31 3.39
N SER A 156 24.72 0.36 2.62
CA SER A 156 24.69 1.82 2.45
C SER A 156 23.75 2.31 1.35
N ALA A 157 23.32 1.41 0.43
CA ALA A 157 22.43 1.72 -0.68
C ALA A 157 21.48 0.56 -0.96
N CYS A 158 20.29 0.88 -1.46
CA CYS A 158 19.34 -0.10 -1.97
C CYS A 158 19.35 -0.08 -3.51
N THR A 159 19.49 -1.25 -4.09
CA THR A 159 19.47 -1.45 -5.55
C THR A 159 18.33 -2.39 -5.97
N CYS A 160 17.17 -2.25 -5.31
CA CYS A 160 15.96 -2.97 -5.65
C CYS A 160 15.58 -2.73 -7.12
N PRO A 161 15.19 -3.75 -7.88
CA PRO A 161 14.78 -3.58 -9.28
C PRO A 161 13.40 -2.92 -9.43
N LEU A 162 12.61 -2.86 -8.34
CA LEU A 162 11.31 -2.19 -8.27
C LEU A 162 11.42 -0.85 -7.53
N PRO A 163 10.57 0.14 -7.82
CA PRO A 163 10.39 1.29 -6.97
C PRO A 163 9.98 0.86 -5.56
N TYR A 164 10.63 1.40 -4.56
CA TYR A 164 10.35 1.07 -3.16
C TYR A 164 10.02 2.31 -2.34
N GLY A 165 9.08 2.16 -1.42
CA GLY A 165 8.71 3.20 -0.48
C GLY A 165 9.33 3.01 0.90
N ILE A 166 9.73 1.76 1.24
CA ILE A 166 10.43 1.44 2.48
C ILE A 166 11.68 0.62 2.14
N TRP A 167 12.77 0.91 2.84
CA TRP A 167 14.02 0.16 2.76
C TRP A 167 14.47 -0.29 4.14
N GLN A 168 14.46 -1.62 4.39
CA GLN A 168 15.10 -2.21 5.55
C GLN A 168 16.61 -2.31 5.28
N TYR A 169 17.39 -1.43 5.91
CA TYR A 169 18.80 -1.27 5.61
C TYR A 169 19.74 -1.95 6.61
N SER A 170 19.21 -2.41 7.74
CA SER A 170 19.99 -3.07 8.79
C SER A 170 19.11 -3.84 9.75
N SER A 171 19.65 -4.91 10.33
CA SER A 171 19.07 -5.67 11.45
C SER A 171 19.88 -5.49 12.75
N SER A 172 20.85 -4.57 12.78
CA SER A 172 21.80 -4.44 13.87
C SER A 172 21.64 -3.19 14.74
N ASN A 173 20.43 -2.60 14.77
CA ASN A 173 20.11 -1.42 15.57
C ASN A 173 21.09 -0.23 15.39
N PRO A 174 21.43 0.21 14.18
CA PRO A 174 22.35 1.33 13.97
C PRO A 174 21.81 2.67 14.49
N LEU A 175 20.52 2.73 14.84
CA LEU A 175 19.88 3.89 15.45
C LEU A 175 20.11 3.98 16.96
N GLY A 176 20.72 2.96 17.58
CA GLY A 176 21.05 2.94 19.00
C GLY A 176 19.83 2.98 19.92
N ILE A 177 18.71 2.40 19.49
CA ILE A 177 17.46 2.40 20.27
C ILE A 177 17.69 1.58 21.56
N PRO A 178 17.46 2.17 22.75
CA PRO A 178 17.74 1.50 24.00
C PRO A 178 16.94 0.22 24.20
N GLY A 179 17.59 -0.80 24.77
CA GLY A 179 16.94 -2.07 25.11
C GLY A 179 17.05 -3.17 24.07
N TYR A 180 17.60 -2.90 22.88
CA TYR A 180 17.66 -3.88 21.77
C TYR A 180 19.08 -4.31 21.40
N GLY A 181 20.11 -3.77 22.05
CA GLY A 181 21.50 -4.10 21.74
C GLY A 181 21.79 -3.93 20.26
N THR A 182 22.23 -5.00 19.61
CA THR A 182 22.48 -5.04 18.16
C THR A 182 21.43 -5.87 17.40
N SER A 183 20.22 -5.98 17.90
CA SER A 183 19.20 -6.87 17.33
C SER A 183 17.86 -6.14 17.16
N LEU A 184 17.83 -5.21 16.19
CA LEU A 184 16.61 -4.50 15.82
C LEU A 184 16.67 -4.11 14.34
N ASP A 185 15.62 -4.43 13.62
CA ASP A 185 15.48 -4.09 12.22
C ASP A 185 15.15 -2.60 12.05
N CYS A 186 15.94 -1.94 11.21
CA CYS A 186 15.87 -0.52 10.98
C CYS A 186 15.59 -0.20 9.53
N ASN A 187 14.68 0.76 9.33
CA ASN A 187 14.14 1.09 8.02
C ASN A 187 14.25 2.58 7.71
N ARG A 188 14.28 2.89 6.42
CA ARG A 188 14.08 4.24 5.88
C ARG A 188 12.77 4.25 5.10
N VAL A 189 11.91 5.20 5.42
CA VAL A 189 10.62 5.42 4.76
C VAL A 189 10.73 6.65 3.87
N TYR A 190 10.42 6.50 2.58
CA TYR A 190 10.60 7.54 1.57
C TYR A 190 9.29 8.20 1.15
N LYS A 191 8.15 7.57 1.44
CA LYS A 191 6.80 8.07 1.15
C LYS A 191 6.11 8.52 2.43
N ASP A 192 5.24 9.49 2.34
CA ASP A 192 4.35 9.89 3.42
C ASP A 192 3.11 8.99 3.42
N TYR A 193 3.28 7.76 3.89
CA TYR A 193 2.16 6.79 3.92
C TYR A 193 1.00 7.26 4.77
N PRO A 194 1.19 7.88 5.96
CA PRO A 194 0.07 8.41 6.73
C PRO A 194 -0.80 9.37 5.91
N GLN A 195 -0.20 10.30 5.21
CA GLN A 195 -0.92 11.24 4.35
C GLN A 195 -1.61 10.53 3.18
N ILE A 196 -0.87 9.67 2.44
CA ILE A 196 -1.41 8.92 1.31
C ILE A 196 -2.62 8.06 1.71
N ILE A 197 -2.51 7.34 2.83
CA ILE A 197 -3.54 6.40 3.30
C ILE A 197 -4.79 7.16 3.78
N GLN A 198 -4.60 8.25 4.52
CA GLN A 198 -5.72 9.04 5.05
C GLN A 198 -6.44 9.80 3.94
N ASP A 199 -5.71 10.43 3.03
CA ASP A 199 -6.31 11.14 1.89
C ASP A 199 -7.10 10.20 0.97
N ALA A 200 -6.59 8.98 0.80
CA ALA A 200 -7.24 7.96 -0.01
C ALA A 200 -8.39 7.23 0.72
N GLY A 201 -8.61 7.49 2.02
CA GLY A 201 -9.62 6.78 2.83
C GLY A 201 -9.36 5.28 2.92
N LEU A 202 -8.08 4.88 2.95
CA LEU A 202 -7.67 3.48 3.08
C LEU A 202 -7.49 3.09 4.56
N ASN A 203 -7.27 1.79 4.81
CA ASN A 203 -6.99 1.24 6.14
C ASN A 203 -8.07 1.59 7.19
N GLY A 204 -9.32 1.72 6.76
CA GLY A 204 -10.43 2.08 7.64
C GLY A 204 -10.53 3.57 7.99
N TRP A 205 -9.67 4.41 7.41
CA TRP A 205 -9.83 5.86 7.47
C TRP A 205 -10.96 6.30 6.55
N ILE A 206 -11.65 7.36 6.94
CA ILE A 206 -12.56 8.06 6.05
C ILE A 206 -11.70 9.02 5.25
N ALA A 207 -11.81 8.98 3.91
CA ALA A 207 -11.09 9.95 3.08
C ALA A 207 -11.34 11.34 3.63
N SER A 208 -10.28 12.12 3.81
CA SER A 208 -10.40 13.50 4.21
C SER A 208 -11.23 14.21 3.15
N ARG A 209 -12.53 14.35 3.36
CA ARG A 209 -13.34 15.26 2.56
C ARG A 209 -12.76 16.64 2.83
N PRO A 210 -12.39 17.41 1.82
CA PRO A 210 -12.37 18.84 2.01
C PRO A 210 -13.79 19.20 2.47
N ASP A 211 -13.91 19.78 3.67
CA ASP A 211 -15.19 20.17 4.25
C ASP A 211 -16.01 20.90 3.21
N LYS A 212 -17.21 20.37 2.91
CA LYS A 212 -18.24 21.19 2.25
C LYS A 212 -18.49 22.33 3.23
N PRO A 213 -18.27 23.58 2.85
CA PRO A 213 -18.57 24.70 3.73
C PRO A 213 -20.05 24.61 4.11
N ALA A 214 -20.37 24.63 5.40
CA ALA A 214 -21.70 24.98 5.85
C ALA A 214 -22.02 26.35 5.25
N ASP A 215 -23.23 26.48 4.70
CA ASP A 215 -23.71 27.70 4.09
C ASP A 215 -23.57 28.91 5.08
N THR A 216 -22.43 29.56 5.02
CA THR A 216 -22.22 30.92 5.49
C THR A 216 -21.34 31.60 4.47
N GLU A 217 -21.91 32.63 3.84
CA GLU A 217 -21.21 33.56 2.99
C GLU A 217 -20.03 34.16 3.75
N ASP A 218 -18.81 33.70 3.44
CA ASP A 218 -17.58 34.44 3.75
C ASP A 218 -16.61 34.34 2.59
N ASN A 219 -16.27 35.54 2.08
CA ASN A 219 -15.41 35.79 0.93
C ASN A 219 -13.94 35.66 1.34
N SER A 220 -13.44 34.49 1.60
CA SER A 220 -12.01 34.22 1.69
C SER A 220 -11.57 33.19 0.65
N ALA A 221 -10.50 33.49 -0.08
CA ALA A 221 -9.97 32.66 -1.15
C ALA A 221 -9.64 31.25 -0.67
N PRO A 222 -9.87 30.20 -1.49
CA PRO A 222 -9.58 28.81 -1.12
C PRO A 222 -8.08 28.61 -0.92
N ASP A 223 -7.74 27.90 0.15
CA ASP A 223 -6.38 27.48 0.47
C ASP A 223 -5.81 26.60 -0.65
N ALA A 224 -4.65 27.00 -1.19
CA ALA A 224 -4.02 26.47 -2.41
C ALA A 224 -3.37 25.09 -2.26
N SER A 225 -3.74 24.27 -1.26
CA SER A 225 -3.05 22.99 -0.96
C SER A 225 -3.72 21.73 -1.51
N THR A 226 -4.98 21.78 -1.92
CA THR A 226 -5.68 20.58 -2.45
C THR A 226 -5.56 20.54 -3.98
N LYS A 227 -4.61 19.76 -4.47
CA LYS A 227 -4.43 19.56 -5.93
C LYS A 227 -5.36 18.45 -6.42
N TYR A 228 -6.34 18.84 -7.23
CA TYR A 228 -7.17 17.89 -7.95
C TYR A 228 -6.54 17.50 -9.28
N GLN A 229 -6.91 16.34 -9.79
CA GLN A 229 -6.43 15.85 -11.07
C GLN A 229 -7.59 15.51 -11.99
N LEU A 230 -7.46 15.90 -13.26
CA LEU A 230 -8.29 15.42 -14.34
C LEU A 230 -7.56 14.24 -15.00
N VAL A 231 -8.21 13.08 -15.00
CA VAL A 231 -7.67 11.86 -15.59
C VAL A 231 -8.35 11.61 -16.92
N THR A 232 -7.57 11.38 -17.97
CA THR A 232 -8.04 10.99 -19.29
C THR A 232 -7.46 9.65 -19.68
N ILE A 233 -8.31 8.71 -20.10
CA ILE A 233 -7.92 7.34 -20.45
C ILE A 233 -8.51 6.97 -21.79
N GLY A 234 -7.69 6.47 -22.68
CA GLY A 234 -8.16 5.93 -23.93
C GLY A 234 -7.46 6.47 -25.20
N PRO A 235 -7.88 5.92 -26.36
CA PRO A 235 -9.05 5.07 -26.56
C PRO A 235 -8.88 3.66 -25.99
N VAL A 236 -9.88 3.16 -25.26
CA VAL A 236 -9.89 1.83 -24.63
C VAL A 236 -11.06 0.99 -25.11
N SER A 237 -10.97 -0.33 -24.97
CA SER A 237 -12.06 -1.24 -25.30
C SER A 237 -13.29 -1.00 -24.41
N THR A 238 -14.47 -1.42 -24.87
CA THR A 238 -15.68 -1.35 -24.04
C THR A 238 -15.52 -2.17 -22.74
N GLY A 239 -14.78 -3.30 -22.76
CA GLY A 239 -14.51 -4.11 -21.59
C GLY A 239 -13.69 -3.37 -20.54
N ASP A 240 -12.60 -2.70 -20.95
CA ASP A 240 -11.75 -1.91 -20.07
C ASP A 240 -12.51 -0.68 -19.53
N ALA A 241 -13.29 -0.03 -20.39
CA ALA A 241 -14.14 1.09 -19.99
C ALA A 241 -15.16 0.68 -18.91
N MET A 242 -15.77 -0.49 -19.02
CA MET A 242 -16.68 -1.03 -18.00
C MET A 242 -15.94 -1.36 -16.70
N THR A 243 -14.73 -1.89 -16.77
CA THR A 243 -13.91 -2.19 -15.59
C THR A 243 -13.56 -0.91 -14.84
N LEU A 244 -13.14 0.13 -15.55
CA LEU A 244 -12.85 1.45 -14.98
C LEU A 244 -14.10 2.15 -14.44
N MET A 245 -15.25 1.98 -15.11
CA MET A 245 -16.52 2.50 -14.61
C MET A 245 -16.90 1.89 -13.26
N ARG A 246 -16.76 0.56 -13.10
CA ARG A 246 -17.04 -0.12 -11.82
C ARG A 246 -16.14 0.37 -10.70
N LEU A 247 -14.85 0.61 -10.99
CA LEU A 247 -13.96 1.23 -10.01
C LEU A 247 -14.46 2.64 -9.64
N CYS A 248 -14.86 3.46 -10.62
CA CYS A 248 -15.41 4.79 -10.36
C CYS A 248 -16.71 4.75 -9.56
N GLU A 249 -17.55 3.70 -9.73
CA GLU A 249 -18.73 3.45 -8.90
C GLU A 249 -18.34 3.15 -7.46
N GLN A 250 -17.33 2.30 -7.23
CA GLN A 250 -16.80 1.99 -5.90
C GLN A 250 -16.19 3.22 -5.21
N LEU A 251 -15.61 4.12 -5.99
CA LEU A 251 -15.07 5.40 -5.51
C LEU A 251 -16.15 6.50 -5.42
N HIS A 252 -17.42 6.19 -5.70
CA HIS A 252 -18.54 7.11 -5.73
C HIS A 252 -18.39 8.28 -6.73
N LEU A 253 -17.50 8.18 -7.68
CA LEU A 253 -17.24 9.23 -8.68
C LEU A 253 -18.34 9.36 -9.73
N THR A 254 -19.00 8.24 -10.10
CA THR A 254 -20.11 8.23 -11.04
C THR A 254 -21.33 8.99 -10.51
N ASN A 255 -21.63 8.83 -9.21
CA ASN A 255 -22.73 9.51 -8.54
C ASN A 255 -22.53 11.03 -8.42
N GLN A 256 -21.29 11.48 -8.52
CA GLN A 256 -20.89 12.89 -8.49
C GLN A 256 -20.79 13.49 -9.90
N GLY A 257 -21.06 12.72 -10.94
CA GLY A 257 -20.92 13.15 -12.35
C GLY A 257 -19.46 13.32 -12.79
N LEU A 258 -18.52 12.76 -12.05
CA LEU A 258 -17.08 12.89 -12.30
C LEU A 258 -16.55 11.84 -13.30
N TYR A 259 -17.36 10.84 -13.66
CA TYR A 259 -17.04 9.88 -14.69
C TYR A 259 -17.82 10.21 -15.96
N ARG A 260 -17.12 10.32 -17.08
CA ARG A 260 -17.70 10.53 -18.41
C ARG A 260 -17.02 9.62 -19.41
N SER A 261 -17.78 9.08 -20.34
CA SER A 261 -17.25 8.33 -21.48
C SER A 261 -17.82 8.87 -22.79
N ALA A 262 -17.00 8.86 -23.83
CA ALA A 262 -17.39 9.19 -25.17
C ALA A 262 -16.82 8.17 -26.16
N TRP A 263 -17.58 7.86 -27.22
CA TRP A 263 -17.06 7.01 -28.27
C TRP A 263 -15.88 7.67 -28.98
N ALA A 264 -14.72 7.03 -28.96
CA ALA A 264 -13.55 7.43 -29.77
C ALA A 264 -13.71 6.88 -31.21
N ASP A 265 -14.12 5.60 -31.29
CA ASP A 265 -14.52 4.94 -32.54
C ASP A 265 -15.64 3.94 -32.21
N LYS A 266 -16.87 4.27 -32.63
CA LYS A 266 -18.05 3.46 -32.34
C LYS A 266 -18.06 2.13 -33.10
N PRO A 267 -17.69 2.05 -34.37
CA PRO A 267 -17.54 0.78 -35.09
C PRO A 267 -16.47 -0.14 -34.47
N ALA A 268 -15.35 0.40 -34.00
CA ALA A 268 -14.30 -0.36 -33.33
C ALA A 268 -14.62 -0.67 -31.88
N GLY A 269 -15.68 -0.11 -31.30
CA GLY A 269 -16.08 -0.34 -29.91
C GLY A 269 -15.12 0.30 -28.89
N THR A 270 -14.41 1.38 -29.26
CA THR A 270 -13.47 2.04 -28.36
C THR A 270 -14.02 3.35 -27.81
N GLN A 271 -13.67 3.64 -26.55
CA GLN A 271 -14.13 4.80 -25.80
C GLN A 271 -12.97 5.59 -25.19
N THR A 272 -13.13 6.90 -25.08
CA THR A 272 -12.27 7.75 -24.25
C THR A 272 -13.03 8.11 -22.97
N LEU A 273 -12.35 7.95 -21.84
CA LEU A 273 -12.87 8.25 -20.51
C LEU A 273 -12.26 9.53 -20.00
N THR A 274 -13.08 10.35 -19.34
CA THR A 274 -12.65 11.53 -18.60
C THR A 274 -13.19 11.43 -17.19
N ILE A 275 -12.30 11.42 -16.20
CA ILE A 275 -12.63 11.21 -14.80
C ILE A 275 -12.05 12.37 -13.99
N GLY A 276 -12.90 13.04 -13.26
CA GLY A 276 -12.47 14.14 -12.40
C GLY A 276 -13.23 15.43 -12.57
N PRO A 277 -12.84 16.44 -11.78
CA PRO A 277 -11.64 16.50 -10.94
C PRO A 277 -11.71 15.53 -9.73
N VAL A 278 -10.64 14.77 -9.53
CA VAL A 278 -10.55 13.76 -8.46
C VAL A 278 -9.36 14.02 -7.56
N SER A 279 -9.41 13.54 -6.33
CA SER A 279 -8.29 13.60 -5.40
C SER A 279 -7.07 12.86 -5.96
N SER A 280 -5.86 13.21 -5.50
CA SER A 280 -4.64 12.47 -5.88
C SER A 280 -4.72 10.99 -5.49
N GLY A 281 -5.43 10.64 -4.43
CA GLY A 281 -5.67 9.25 -4.02
C GLY A 281 -6.55 8.48 -5.01
N ASP A 282 -7.64 9.09 -5.49
CA ASP A 282 -8.51 8.46 -6.49
C ASP A 282 -7.84 8.38 -7.85
N ALA A 283 -7.10 9.43 -8.26
CA ALA A 283 -6.30 9.41 -9.48
C ALA A 283 -5.28 8.26 -9.46
N TRP A 284 -4.65 8.01 -8.31
CA TRP A 284 -3.73 6.90 -8.12
C TRP A 284 -4.43 5.53 -8.23
N ARG A 285 -5.63 5.35 -7.65
CA ARG A 285 -6.42 4.11 -7.77
C ARG A 285 -6.81 3.84 -9.21
N ILE A 286 -7.23 4.88 -9.92
CA ILE A 286 -7.57 4.80 -11.34
C ILE A 286 -6.33 4.43 -12.17
N MET A 287 -5.19 5.06 -11.90
CA MET A 287 -3.92 4.73 -12.55
C MET A 287 -3.52 3.27 -12.33
N ARG A 288 -3.66 2.76 -11.11
CA ARG A 288 -3.36 1.35 -10.82
C ARG A 288 -4.26 0.38 -11.59
N GLN A 289 -5.54 0.70 -11.74
CA GLN A 289 -6.43 -0.11 -12.56
C GLN A 289 -6.01 -0.05 -14.03
N CYS A 290 -5.56 1.11 -14.51
CA CYS A 290 -5.04 1.24 -15.87
C CYS A 290 -3.74 0.45 -16.06
N LEU A 291 -2.86 0.38 -15.06
CA LEU A 291 -1.67 -0.49 -15.06
C LEU A 291 -2.07 -1.96 -15.18
N ALA A 292 -3.04 -2.41 -14.38
CA ALA A 292 -3.53 -3.77 -14.40
C ALA A 292 -4.21 -4.16 -15.74
N LEU A 293 -4.66 -3.18 -16.51
CA LEU A 293 -5.22 -3.33 -17.85
C LEU A 293 -4.19 -3.03 -18.96
N GLU A 294 -2.92 -2.84 -18.61
CA GLU A 294 -1.80 -2.51 -19.53
C GLU A 294 -1.99 -1.19 -20.31
N LEU A 295 -2.94 -0.35 -19.88
CA LEU A 295 -3.28 0.88 -20.59
C LEU A 295 -2.21 1.98 -20.46
N THR A 296 -1.42 1.95 -19.40
CA THR A 296 -0.32 2.91 -19.16
C THR A 296 0.85 2.67 -20.09
N ASP A 297 1.16 1.42 -20.41
CA ASP A 297 2.27 1.02 -21.28
C ASP A 297 2.03 1.44 -22.73
N HIS A 298 0.77 1.60 -23.10
CA HIS A 298 0.36 2.11 -24.41
C HIS A 298 0.15 3.64 -24.44
N GLY A 299 0.49 4.34 -23.35
CA GLY A 299 0.33 5.80 -23.27
C GLY A 299 -1.14 6.27 -23.23
N LEU A 300 -2.07 5.37 -22.92
CA LEU A 300 -3.51 5.63 -22.89
C LEU A 300 -3.99 6.30 -21.61
N TYR A 301 -3.20 6.33 -20.56
CA TYR A 301 -3.46 7.04 -19.30
C TYR A 301 -2.74 8.38 -19.27
N ARG A 302 -3.46 9.43 -18.93
CA ARG A 302 -2.92 10.78 -18.67
C ARG A 302 -3.63 11.39 -17.49
N SER A 303 -2.88 12.10 -16.65
CA SER A 303 -3.45 12.95 -15.61
C SER A 303 -2.80 14.32 -15.62
N GLN A 304 -3.57 15.35 -15.31
CA GLN A 304 -3.09 16.72 -15.16
C GLN A 304 -3.73 17.36 -13.95
N TYR A 305 -2.97 18.16 -13.22
CA TYR A 305 -3.53 18.96 -12.15
C TYR A 305 -4.47 20.02 -12.73
N VAL A 306 -5.58 20.23 -12.07
CA VAL A 306 -6.54 21.28 -12.40
C VAL A 306 -6.63 22.23 -11.22
N GLU A 307 -6.75 23.54 -11.54
CA GLU A 307 -6.92 24.62 -10.56
C GLU A 307 -8.36 24.63 -10.00
#